data_920d1e0f36ad8697dc93f76ee716b04f
#
_entry.id   920d1e0f36ad8697dc93f76ee716b04f
#
_cell.length_a   1.000
_cell.length_b   1.000
_cell.length_c   1.000
_cell.angle_alpha   90.00
_cell.angle_beta   90.00
_cell.angle_gamma   90.00
#
_symmetry.space_group_name_H-M   'P 1'
#
loop_
_entity.id
_entity.type
_entity.pdbx_description
1 polymer ?
#
loop_
_entity_poly.entity_id
_entity_poly.type
_entity_poly.pdbx_seq_one_letter_code
_entity_poly.pdbx_strand_id
1 'polypeptide(L)'
;MSASRMPPDRRGRVMAIVASLVVIAAVVAGIASIGLPGAQRQARLDERRIEDLQRIVEAIELHHREHGRLPADLATAAARPGWDLALLDPVSGEAYDYRPLQGDRFELCAVFATDSGKRGGPGWNPPLEWHHGAGRHCFKRDVDRSGKPRA
;
A
#
# COMPACT_ATOMS: atom_id res chain seq x y z
N MET A 1 -62.10 3.17 -10.00
CA MET A 1 -61.65 4.46 -9.45
C MET A 1 -60.38 4.85 -10.18
N SER A 2 -60.49 5.70 -11.24
CA SER A 2 -59.36 6.13 -12.07
C SER A 2 -58.71 7.33 -11.40
N ALA A 3 -57.49 7.17 -10.90
CA ALA A 3 -56.68 8.27 -10.38
C ALA A 3 -56.17 9.10 -11.56
N SER A 4 -56.77 10.25 -11.80
CA SER A 4 -56.28 11.26 -12.76
C SER A 4 -54.92 11.78 -12.32
N ARG A 5 -53.86 11.38 -13.00
CA ARG A 5 -52.55 12.00 -12.82
C ARG A 5 -52.61 13.42 -13.39
N MET A 6 -52.61 14.41 -12.50
CA MET A 6 -52.39 15.80 -12.89
C MET A 6 -51.06 15.95 -13.63
N PRO A 7 -51.02 16.70 -14.76
CA PRO A 7 -49.75 17.00 -15.42
C PRO A 7 -48.88 17.84 -14.47
N PRO A 8 -47.60 17.54 -14.36
CA PRO A 8 -46.71 18.29 -13.47
C PRO A 8 -46.62 19.74 -13.96
N ASP A 9 -46.92 20.67 -13.06
CA ASP A 9 -46.76 22.11 -13.30
C ASP A 9 -45.35 22.41 -13.77
N ARG A 10 -45.19 23.32 -14.72
CA ARG A 10 -43.89 23.73 -15.28
C ARG A 10 -42.86 24.04 -14.17
N ARG A 11 -43.31 24.65 -13.08
CA ARG A 11 -42.50 24.94 -11.88
C ARG A 11 -42.03 23.67 -11.18
N GLY A 12 -42.92 22.69 -11.03
CA GLY A 12 -42.57 21.40 -10.42
C GLY A 12 -41.54 20.63 -11.25
N ARG A 13 -41.65 20.68 -12.59
CA ARG A 13 -40.65 20.05 -13.49
C ARG A 13 -39.29 20.72 -13.39
N VAL A 14 -39.26 22.07 -13.35
CA VAL A 14 -38.00 22.82 -13.19
C VAL A 14 -37.36 22.51 -11.85
N MET A 15 -38.10 22.49 -10.75
CA MET A 15 -37.62 22.14 -9.44
C MET A 15 -37.03 20.70 -9.40
N ALA A 16 -37.73 19.75 -10.04
CA ALA A 16 -37.23 18.36 -10.11
C ALA A 16 -35.93 18.26 -10.90
N ILE A 17 -35.79 18.99 -12.01
CA ILE A 17 -34.55 19.02 -12.79
C ILE A 17 -33.41 19.64 -11.98
N VAL A 18 -33.64 20.77 -11.31
CA VAL A 18 -32.63 21.43 -10.47
C VAL A 18 -32.18 20.51 -9.33
N ALA A 19 -33.13 19.89 -8.62
CA ALA A 19 -32.82 18.94 -7.55
C ALA A 19 -31.99 17.76 -8.07
N SER A 20 -32.32 17.18 -9.22
CA SER A 20 -31.56 16.11 -9.84
C SER A 20 -30.14 16.53 -10.20
N LEU A 21 -29.97 17.73 -10.76
CA LEU A 21 -28.64 18.27 -11.09
C LEU A 21 -27.78 18.49 -9.85
N VAL A 22 -28.36 18.99 -8.76
CA VAL A 22 -27.64 19.17 -7.48
C VAL A 22 -27.19 17.82 -6.91
N VAL A 23 -28.08 16.81 -6.93
CA VAL A 23 -27.71 15.46 -6.46
C VAL A 23 -26.59 14.85 -7.31
N ILE A 24 -26.70 14.95 -8.64
CA ILE A 24 -25.66 14.45 -9.55
C ILE A 24 -24.33 15.17 -9.28
N ALA A 25 -24.34 16.49 -9.15
CA ALA A 25 -23.15 17.27 -8.86
C ALA A 25 -22.52 16.87 -7.51
N ALA A 26 -23.32 16.65 -6.47
CA ALA A 26 -22.85 16.20 -5.16
C ALA A 26 -22.24 14.80 -5.22
N VAL A 27 -22.86 13.87 -5.98
CA VAL A 27 -22.33 12.51 -6.17
C VAL A 27 -21.00 12.54 -6.93
N VAL A 28 -20.92 13.31 -8.02
CA VAL A 28 -19.68 13.47 -8.80
C VAL A 28 -18.57 14.08 -7.95
N ALA A 29 -18.87 15.12 -7.19
CA ALA A 29 -17.91 15.74 -6.27
C ALA A 29 -17.45 14.76 -5.19
N GLY A 30 -18.35 13.94 -4.64
CA GLY A 30 -18.02 12.89 -3.68
C GLY A 30 -17.07 11.84 -4.27
N ILE A 31 -17.35 11.33 -5.47
CA ILE A 31 -16.49 10.38 -6.17
C ILE A 31 -15.13 10.99 -6.48
N ALA A 32 -15.10 12.25 -6.94
CA ALA A 32 -13.84 12.94 -7.23
C ALA A 32 -12.98 13.16 -5.98
N SER A 33 -13.58 13.36 -4.81
CA SER A 33 -12.89 13.55 -3.53
C SER A 33 -12.28 12.26 -2.97
N ILE A 34 -12.93 11.10 -3.25
CA ILE A 34 -12.48 9.79 -2.74
C ILE A 34 -11.38 9.18 -3.64
N GLY A 35 -11.26 9.61 -4.88
CA GLY A 35 -10.40 9.04 -5.91
C GLY A 35 -10.98 7.77 -6.56
N LEU A 36 -10.35 7.36 -7.66
CA LEU A 36 -10.79 6.19 -8.42
C LEU A 36 -10.58 4.89 -7.61
N PRO A 37 -11.59 4.00 -7.54
CA PRO A 37 -11.49 2.74 -6.79
C PRO A 37 -10.28 1.88 -7.15
N GLY A 38 -9.84 1.93 -8.41
CA GLY A 38 -8.63 1.24 -8.88
C GLY A 38 -7.35 1.75 -8.25
N ALA A 39 -7.19 3.06 -8.11
CA ALA A 39 -6.01 3.66 -7.48
C ALA A 39 -5.91 3.31 -5.99
N GLN A 40 -7.06 3.28 -5.29
CA GLN A 40 -7.10 2.88 -3.88
C GLN A 40 -6.74 1.40 -3.70
N ARG A 41 -7.18 0.52 -4.61
CA ARG A 41 -6.81 -0.90 -4.58
C ARG A 41 -5.31 -1.09 -4.76
N GLN A 42 -4.71 -0.40 -5.72
CA GLN A 42 -3.26 -0.44 -5.94
C GLN A 42 -2.49 0.07 -4.72
N ALA A 43 -2.97 1.16 -4.11
CA ALA A 43 -2.40 1.71 -2.91
C ALA A 43 -2.37 0.71 -1.75
N ARG A 44 -3.47 -0.02 -1.51
CA ARG A 44 -3.56 -1.05 -0.47
C ARG A 44 -2.63 -2.25 -0.75
N LEU A 45 -2.39 -2.56 -2.02
CA LEU A 45 -1.43 -3.61 -2.39
C LEU A 45 0.01 -3.17 -2.10
N ASP A 46 0.33 -1.89 -2.36
CA ASP A 46 1.63 -1.33 -2.00
C ASP A 46 1.84 -1.28 -0.48
N GLU A 47 0.77 -0.98 0.30
CA GLU A 47 0.80 -1.06 1.76
C GLU A 47 1.18 -2.48 2.25
N ARG A 48 0.54 -3.51 1.68
CA ARG A 48 0.88 -4.90 2.00
C ARG A 48 2.32 -5.24 1.65
N ARG A 49 2.83 -4.78 0.50
CA ARG A 49 4.23 -4.95 0.13
C ARG A 49 5.17 -4.38 1.18
N ILE A 50 4.89 -3.17 1.66
CA ILE A 50 5.69 -2.55 2.73
C ILE A 50 5.60 -3.35 4.03
N GLU A 51 4.42 -3.85 4.42
CA GLU A 51 4.26 -4.70 5.59
C GLU A 51 5.07 -6.00 5.46
N ASP A 52 5.04 -6.64 4.28
CA ASP A 52 5.84 -7.83 4.01
C ASP A 52 7.34 -7.53 4.09
N LEU A 53 7.80 -6.44 3.47
CA LEU A 53 9.20 -6.03 3.53
C LEU A 53 9.66 -5.70 4.96
N GLN A 54 8.81 -5.09 5.79
CA GLN A 54 9.11 -4.83 7.20
C GLN A 54 9.29 -6.12 7.98
N ARG A 55 8.42 -7.12 7.80
CA ARG A 55 8.55 -8.43 8.43
C ARG A 55 9.80 -9.17 7.96
N ILE A 56 10.14 -9.05 6.68
CA ILE A 56 11.38 -9.60 6.13
C ILE A 56 12.60 -8.96 6.79
N VAL A 57 12.61 -7.64 6.97
CA VAL A 57 13.69 -6.92 7.68
C VAL A 57 13.83 -7.44 9.10
N GLU A 58 12.72 -7.59 9.85
CA GLU A 58 12.74 -8.15 11.20
C GLU A 58 13.35 -9.56 11.24
N ALA A 59 13.02 -10.41 10.26
CA ALA A 59 13.59 -11.75 10.15
C ALA A 59 15.07 -11.73 9.86
N ILE A 60 15.52 -10.85 8.95
CA ILE A 60 16.96 -10.67 8.64
C ILE A 60 17.73 -10.20 9.87
N GLU A 61 17.21 -9.21 10.59
CA GLU A 61 17.84 -8.70 11.82
C GLU A 61 17.90 -9.75 12.91
N LEU A 62 16.84 -10.55 13.07
CA LEU A 62 16.83 -11.65 14.02
C LEU A 62 17.85 -12.72 13.66
N HIS A 63 17.90 -13.13 12.39
CA HIS A 63 18.91 -14.08 11.90
C HIS A 63 20.34 -13.57 12.18
N HIS A 64 20.57 -12.28 11.91
CA HIS A 64 21.87 -11.67 12.17
C HIS A 64 22.22 -11.67 13.67
N ARG A 65 21.27 -11.37 14.56
CA ARG A 65 21.48 -11.43 16.02
C ARG A 65 21.85 -12.84 16.51
N GLU A 66 21.25 -13.86 15.92
CA GLU A 66 21.46 -15.26 16.31
C GLU A 66 22.77 -15.85 15.74
N HIS A 67 23.16 -15.45 14.53
CA HIS A 67 24.24 -16.06 13.78
C HIS A 67 25.46 -15.15 13.56
N GLY A 68 25.36 -13.85 13.90
CA GLY A 68 26.43 -12.87 13.70
C GLY A 68 26.71 -12.52 12.24
N ARG A 69 25.83 -12.91 11.31
CA ARG A 69 25.97 -12.67 9.87
C ARG A 69 24.60 -12.54 9.21
N LEU A 70 24.57 -11.85 8.07
CA LEU A 70 23.37 -11.78 7.24
C LEU A 70 23.00 -13.15 6.66
N PRO A 71 21.70 -13.46 6.48
CA PRO A 71 21.26 -14.65 5.76
C PRO A 71 21.73 -14.60 4.30
N ALA A 72 22.02 -15.76 3.71
CA ALA A 72 22.43 -15.85 2.31
C ALA A 72 21.28 -15.49 1.35
N ASP A 73 20.06 -15.83 1.75
CA ASP A 73 18.82 -15.60 1.00
C ASP A 73 17.62 -15.43 1.96
N LEU A 74 16.47 -15.04 1.41
CA LEU A 74 15.25 -14.85 2.19
C LEU A 74 14.69 -16.17 2.74
N ALA A 75 14.88 -17.28 2.04
CA ALA A 75 14.44 -18.59 2.52
C ALA A 75 15.17 -18.96 3.81
N THR A 76 16.46 -18.67 3.89
CA THR A 76 17.27 -18.84 5.11
C THR A 76 16.77 -17.96 6.25
N ALA A 77 16.38 -16.71 5.97
CA ALA A 77 15.81 -15.82 6.97
C ALA A 77 14.44 -16.32 7.47
N ALA A 78 13.65 -16.94 6.58
CA ALA A 78 12.32 -17.45 6.87
C ALA A 78 12.30 -18.85 7.50
N ALA A 79 13.42 -19.57 7.55
CA ALA A 79 13.48 -20.98 7.97
C ALA A 79 13.18 -21.23 9.46
N ARG A 80 12.62 -20.25 10.16
CA ARG A 80 12.30 -20.34 11.58
C ARG A 80 10.91 -20.95 11.82
N PRO A 81 10.78 -21.96 12.69
CA PRO A 81 9.48 -22.52 13.03
C PRO A 81 8.52 -21.47 13.61
N GLY A 82 7.28 -21.43 13.09
CA GLY A 82 6.24 -20.49 13.53
C GLY A 82 6.29 -19.12 12.88
N TRP A 83 7.21 -18.86 11.96
CA TRP A 83 7.25 -17.65 11.15
C TRP A 83 6.67 -17.93 9.76
N ASP A 84 5.53 -17.30 9.48
CA ASP A 84 4.93 -17.31 8.15
C ASP A 84 5.25 -15.97 7.48
N LEU A 85 6.37 -15.96 6.73
CA LEU A 85 6.82 -14.77 6.01
C LEU A 85 6.35 -14.83 4.56
N ALA A 86 5.64 -13.80 4.13
CA ALA A 86 5.32 -13.60 2.72
C ALA A 86 6.59 -13.18 1.98
N LEU A 87 7.23 -14.12 1.29
CA LEU A 87 8.44 -13.86 0.49
C LEU A 87 8.12 -13.53 -0.97
N LEU A 88 6.83 -13.64 -1.36
CA LEU A 88 6.36 -13.42 -2.72
C LEU A 88 5.43 -12.22 -2.77
N ASP A 89 5.56 -11.41 -3.81
CA ASP A 89 4.64 -10.31 -4.10
C ASP A 89 3.20 -10.82 -4.25
N PRO A 90 2.22 -10.22 -3.56
CA PRO A 90 0.83 -10.73 -3.55
C PRO A 90 0.09 -10.59 -4.89
N VAL A 91 0.68 -9.90 -5.87
CA VAL A 91 0.08 -9.68 -7.20
C VAL A 91 0.81 -10.45 -8.28
N SER A 92 2.13 -10.29 -8.38
CA SER A 92 2.93 -10.96 -9.40
C SER A 92 3.29 -12.40 -9.04
N GLY A 93 3.31 -12.75 -7.74
CA GLY A 93 3.81 -14.03 -7.26
C GLY A 93 5.34 -14.15 -7.37
N GLU A 94 6.05 -13.10 -7.77
CA GLU A 94 7.50 -13.09 -7.84
C GLU A 94 8.12 -12.87 -6.45
N ALA A 95 9.28 -13.48 -6.20
CA ALA A 95 9.98 -13.29 -4.95
C ALA A 95 10.52 -11.86 -4.83
N TYR A 96 10.47 -11.31 -3.60
CA TYR A 96 11.17 -10.06 -3.30
C TYR A 96 12.67 -10.22 -3.51
N ASP A 97 13.31 -9.21 -4.09
CA ASP A 97 14.74 -9.25 -4.41
C ASP A 97 15.54 -8.80 -3.18
N TYR A 98 16.38 -9.70 -2.67
CA TYR A 98 17.26 -9.48 -1.51
C TYR A 98 18.70 -9.63 -1.92
N ARG A 99 19.55 -8.72 -1.46
CA ARG A 99 21.00 -8.76 -1.70
C ARG A 99 21.76 -8.38 -0.43
N PRO A 100 22.52 -9.29 0.16
CA PRO A 100 23.48 -8.92 1.19
C PRO A 100 24.60 -8.06 0.56
N LEU A 101 24.96 -6.99 1.25
CA LEU A 101 26.02 -6.06 0.87
C LEU A 101 27.22 -6.21 1.81
N GLN A 102 28.29 -5.46 1.57
CA GLN A 102 29.46 -5.47 2.45
C GLN A 102 29.13 -4.95 3.86
N GLY A 103 29.67 -5.61 4.88
CA GLY A 103 29.35 -5.36 6.28
C GLY A 103 27.96 -5.90 6.63
N ASP A 104 27.30 -5.24 7.59
CA ASP A 104 25.97 -5.62 8.06
C ASP A 104 24.86 -4.91 7.30
N ARG A 105 25.08 -4.62 6.01
CA ARG A 105 24.13 -3.93 5.11
C ARG A 105 23.49 -4.89 4.14
N PHE A 106 22.26 -4.59 3.78
CA PHE A 106 21.55 -5.34 2.74
C PHE A 106 20.63 -4.40 1.93
N GLU A 107 20.22 -4.87 0.79
CA GLU A 107 19.27 -4.22 -0.10
C GLU A 107 18.04 -5.13 -0.28
N LEU A 108 16.86 -4.56 -0.15
CA LEU A 108 15.58 -5.26 -0.32
C LEU A 108 14.71 -4.49 -1.30
N CYS A 109 14.29 -5.12 -2.40
CA CYS A 109 13.57 -4.46 -3.47
C CYS A 109 12.20 -5.08 -3.71
N ALA A 110 11.25 -4.21 -4.10
CA ALA A 110 9.92 -4.59 -4.58
C ALA A 110 9.47 -3.71 -5.75
N VAL A 111 8.40 -4.10 -6.43
CA VAL A 111 7.78 -3.34 -7.51
C VAL A 111 6.47 -2.73 -7.01
N PHE A 112 6.40 -1.41 -6.97
CA PHE A 112 5.25 -0.64 -6.48
C PHE A 112 4.41 -0.12 -7.63
N ALA A 113 3.09 -0.16 -7.47
CA ALA A 113 2.16 0.36 -8.47
C ALA A 113 1.97 1.88 -8.37
N THR A 114 2.20 2.45 -7.19
CA THR A 114 1.95 3.87 -6.90
C THR A 114 3.18 4.56 -6.32
N ASP A 115 3.13 5.89 -6.27
CA ASP A 115 4.14 6.74 -5.62
C ASP A 115 3.62 7.19 -4.25
N SER A 116 4.29 6.78 -3.17
CA SER A 116 3.87 7.11 -1.81
C SER A 116 3.96 8.60 -1.51
N GLY A 117 4.88 9.34 -2.14
CA GLY A 117 5.06 10.78 -1.95
C GLY A 117 4.01 11.65 -2.64
N LYS A 118 3.26 11.09 -3.61
CA LYS A 118 2.22 11.80 -4.35
C LYS A 118 0.81 11.58 -3.79
N ARG A 119 0.67 10.79 -2.74
CA ARG A 119 -0.61 10.54 -2.10
C ARG A 119 -0.97 11.71 -1.18
N GLY A 120 -1.78 12.64 -1.67
CA GLY A 120 -2.29 13.80 -0.92
C GLY A 120 -3.65 13.57 -0.26
N GLY A 121 -4.02 12.35 0.16
CA GLY A 121 -5.31 12.04 0.77
C GLY A 121 -5.20 11.51 2.20
N PRO A 122 -6.30 11.50 2.98
CA PRO A 122 -6.36 10.82 4.27
C PRO A 122 -6.20 9.31 4.04
N GLY A 123 -5.02 8.79 4.26
CA GLY A 123 -4.67 7.40 4.04
C GLY A 123 -3.36 7.06 4.74
N TRP A 124 -2.96 5.83 4.62
CA TRP A 124 -1.71 5.35 5.15
C TRP A 124 -0.53 6.12 4.52
N ASN A 125 0.31 6.68 5.36
CA ASN A 125 1.55 7.36 4.99
C ASN A 125 2.69 6.60 5.66
N PRO A 126 3.48 5.82 4.90
CA PRO A 126 4.57 5.06 5.48
C PRO A 126 5.59 6.00 6.13
N PRO A 127 6.35 5.53 7.13
CA PRO A 127 7.52 6.27 7.62
C PRO A 127 8.43 6.66 6.44
N LEU A 128 9.12 7.80 6.56
CA LEU A 128 9.98 8.35 5.49
C LEU A 128 10.95 7.33 4.90
N GLU A 129 11.44 6.44 5.73
CA GLU A 129 12.35 5.37 5.35
C GLU A 129 11.75 4.29 4.43
N TRP A 130 10.42 4.25 4.31
CA TRP A 130 9.67 3.35 3.44
C TRP A 130 8.99 4.08 2.29
N HIS A 131 9.34 5.35 2.06
CA HIS A 131 8.85 6.08 0.90
C HIS A 131 9.42 5.48 -0.37
N HIS A 132 8.55 5.32 -1.37
CA HIS A 132 8.88 4.73 -2.66
C HIS A 132 8.21 5.47 -3.81
N GLY A 133 8.82 5.43 -4.97
CA GLY A 133 8.19 5.80 -6.24
C GLY A 133 7.43 4.61 -6.85
N ALA A 134 6.68 4.83 -7.93
CA ALA A 134 6.14 3.76 -8.74
C ALA A 134 7.26 3.02 -9.50
N GLY A 135 7.09 1.72 -9.70
CA GLY A 135 8.08 0.84 -10.32
C GLY A 135 8.96 0.13 -9.29
N ARG A 136 10.09 -0.42 -9.77
CA ARG A 136 11.04 -1.11 -8.90
C ARG A 136 11.74 -0.12 -7.99
N HIS A 137 11.62 -0.34 -6.67
CA HIS A 137 12.27 0.46 -5.64
C HIS A 137 13.03 -0.43 -4.68
N CYS A 138 14.24 -0.01 -4.29
CA CYS A 138 15.13 -0.76 -3.41
C CYS A 138 15.44 0.04 -2.15
N PHE A 139 15.26 -0.59 -1.01
CA PHE A 139 15.59 -0.04 0.30
C PHE A 139 16.94 -0.60 0.76
N LYS A 140 17.88 0.28 1.03
CA LYS A 140 19.16 -0.08 1.64
C LYS A 140 19.04 0.05 3.14
N ARG A 141 19.41 -1.01 3.87
CA ARG A 141 19.29 -1.09 5.32
C ARG A 141 20.61 -1.54 5.94
N ASP A 142 20.86 -1.01 7.12
CA ASP A 142 21.90 -1.51 8.02
C ASP A 142 21.22 -2.34 9.10
N VAL A 143 21.79 -3.49 9.45
CA VAL A 143 21.33 -4.24 10.61
C VAL A 143 21.62 -3.43 11.87
N ASP A 144 20.59 -3.12 12.63
CA ASP A 144 20.77 -2.40 13.88
C ASP A 144 21.39 -3.32 14.93
N ARG A 145 22.65 -3.03 15.29
CA ARG A 145 23.37 -3.74 16.37
C ARG A 145 22.79 -3.46 17.76
N SER A 146 21.97 -2.44 17.90
CA SER A 146 21.43 -2.01 19.19
C SER A 146 20.16 -2.76 19.61
N GLY A 147 19.55 -3.53 18.71
CA GLY A 147 18.31 -4.26 18.99
C GLY A 147 17.09 -3.38 19.27
N LYS A 148 17.18 -2.08 19.00
CA LYS A 148 16.10 -1.14 19.22
C LYS A 148 15.33 -0.93 17.91
N PRO A 149 14.01 -1.23 17.86
CA PRO A 149 13.22 -0.88 16.69
C PRO A 149 13.28 0.63 16.48
N ARG A 150 13.65 1.05 15.27
CA ARG A 150 13.55 2.46 14.89
C ARG A 150 12.06 2.81 14.77
N ALA A 151 11.60 3.68 15.65
CA ALA A 151 10.27 4.27 15.61
C ALA A 151 10.14 5.26 14.45
#